data_2ce4648d8a4c7d4e051c6fae5f764f43
#
_entry.id   2ce4648d8a4c7d4e051c6fae5f764f43
#
_cell.length_a   1.000
_cell.length_b   1.000
_cell.length_c   1.000
_cell.angle_alpha   90.00
_cell.angle_beta   90.00
_cell.angle_gamma   90.00
#
_symmetry.space_group_name_H-M   'P 1'
#
loop_
_entity.id
_entity.type
_entity.pdbx_description
1 polymer ?
#
loop_
_entity_poly.entity_id
_entity_poly.type
_entity_poly.pdbx_seq_one_letter_code
_entity_poly.pdbx_strand_id
1 'polypeptide(L)'
;MIPRVVLVGLLGLSLCSPLPAQISRDSKFGILRTIIAEQASARIALPFGADGVELSETGEINKEKLEKDLKKNGQSIETGKVVTVTDIGFDDNKIEIELDGGGKNKKSFLDKIQVGVGVGNRTTPVGRDDKTQKAKGSKIVLRFEKKVPPDLTPELLKELLSPVLDFNKHNFLKTGIDALPPEFQEAVKAKEARIGMDRSTVIMALGRPDKKVREKVDGVETEDWIYFERGLRVQFVTFESNVVVRIRQY
;
A
#
# COMPACT_ATOMS: atom_id res chain seq x y z
N MET A 1 -51.87 6.81 66.03
CA MET A 1 -51.15 5.73 65.32
C MET A 1 -51.21 6.04 63.86
N ILE A 2 -50.04 6.51 63.27
CA ILE A 2 -49.91 6.91 61.89
C ILE A 2 -48.92 5.91 61.21
N PRO A 3 -49.29 5.20 60.14
CA PRO A 3 -48.37 4.27 59.48
C PRO A 3 -47.36 5.06 58.60
N ARG A 4 -46.11 4.78 58.79
CA ARG A 4 -44.99 5.24 57.91
C ARG A 4 -45.03 4.50 56.59
N VAL A 5 -45.26 5.19 55.49
CA VAL A 5 -45.05 4.71 54.12
C VAL A 5 -43.57 4.79 53.80
N VAL A 6 -42.93 3.63 53.61
CA VAL A 6 -41.55 3.53 53.10
C VAL A 6 -41.59 3.55 51.58
N LEU A 7 -41.08 4.67 51.00
CA LEU A 7 -40.95 4.81 49.57
C LEU A 7 -39.62 4.16 49.13
N VAL A 8 -39.70 2.98 48.51
CA VAL A 8 -38.54 2.31 47.90
C VAL A 8 -38.32 2.91 46.53
N GLY A 9 -37.28 3.75 46.44
CA GLY A 9 -36.81 4.30 45.15
C GLY A 9 -36.08 3.24 44.35
N LEU A 10 -36.66 2.80 43.23
CA LEU A 10 -35.94 2.00 42.21
C LEU A 10 -34.96 2.91 41.46
N LEU A 11 -33.65 2.80 41.76
CA LEU A 11 -32.59 3.31 40.91
C LEU A 11 -32.52 2.44 39.65
N GLY A 12 -33.08 2.92 38.54
CA GLY A 12 -32.87 2.31 37.23
C GLY A 12 -31.44 2.57 36.73
N LEU A 13 -30.56 1.56 36.82
CA LEU A 13 -29.30 1.57 36.08
C LEU A 13 -29.60 1.49 34.58
N SER A 14 -29.54 2.65 33.91
CA SER A 14 -29.53 2.72 32.45
C SER A 14 -28.22 2.15 31.96
N LEU A 15 -28.23 0.90 31.49
CA LEU A 15 -27.12 0.30 30.74
C LEU A 15 -27.03 1.01 29.38
N CYS A 16 -26.25 2.10 29.35
CA CYS A 16 -25.85 2.76 28.12
C CYS A 16 -24.89 1.81 27.40
N SER A 17 -25.41 0.93 26.54
CA SER A 17 -24.57 0.14 25.63
C SER A 17 -23.86 1.12 24.70
N PRO A 18 -22.51 1.13 24.65
CA PRO A 18 -21.80 1.96 23.69
C PRO A 18 -22.21 1.55 22.28
N LEU A 19 -22.72 2.49 21.51
CA LEU A 19 -22.96 2.29 20.07
C LEU A 19 -21.63 1.88 19.43
N PRO A 20 -21.61 0.83 18.59
CA PRO A 20 -20.39 0.45 17.90
C PRO A 20 -19.90 1.63 17.07
N ALA A 21 -18.72 2.13 17.43
CA ALA A 21 -18.10 3.27 16.76
C ALA A 21 -17.74 2.88 15.31
N GLN A 22 -17.88 3.82 14.39
CA GLN A 22 -17.36 3.67 13.03
C GLN A 22 -15.83 3.74 13.08
N ILE A 23 -15.15 3.13 12.08
CA ILE A 23 -13.70 3.24 11.93
C ILE A 23 -13.24 4.70 12.00
N SER A 24 -12.23 4.97 12.82
CA SER A 24 -11.73 6.33 13.06
C SER A 24 -11.11 6.93 11.80
N ARG A 25 -11.08 8.27 11.72
CA ARG A 25 -10.40 8.95 10.61
C ARG A 25 -8.91 8.64 10.58
N ASP A 26 -8.28 8.58 11.74
CA ASP A 26 -6.84 8.33 11.86
C ASP A 26 -6.49 6.91 11.39
N SER A 27 -7.31 5.89 11.76
CA SER A 27 -7.18 4.53 11.25
C SER A 27 -7.33 4.47 9.73
N LYS A 28 -8.33 5.15 9.15
CA LYS A 28 -8.50 5.23 7.70
C LYS A 28 -7.28 5.82 7.02
N PHE A 29 -6.78 6.97 7.50
CA PHE A 29 -5.59 7.61 6.93
C PHE A 29 -4.34 6.76 7.10
N GLY A 30 -4.15 6.11 8.24
CA GLY A 30 -3.05 5.19 8.49
C GLY A 30 -3.04 4.03 7.48
N ILE A 31 -4.20 3.40 7.27
CA ILE A 31 -4.37 2.30 6.31
C ILE A 31 -4.12 2.77 4.88
N LEU A 32 -4.76 3.86 4.45
CA LEU A 32 -4.58 4.40 3.10
C LEU A 32 -3.12 4.73 2.81
N ARG A 33 -2.44 5.42 3.73
CA ARG A 33 -1.05 5.83 3.57
C ARG A 33 -0.08 4.64 3.52
N THR A 34 -0.38 3.55 4.25
CA THR A 34 0.53 2.41 4.39
C THR A 34 0.30 1.36 3.31
N ILE A 35 -0.96 1.12 2.92
CA ILE A 35 -1.32 -0.03 2.06
C ILE A 35 -1.52 0.36 0.60
N ILE A 36 -1.96 1.60 0.29
CA ILE A 36 -2.06 2.03 -1.12
C ILE A 36 -0.67 2.02 -1.76
N ALA A 37 -0.61 1.50 -2.98
CA ALA A 37 0.59 1.25 -3.77
C ALA A 37 1.51 0.14 -3.20
N GLU A 38 1.13 -0.53 -2.11
CA GLU A 38 1.87 -1.69 -1.63
C GLU A 38 1.65 -2.90 -2.54
N GLN A 39 2.67 -3.70 -2.68
CA GLN A 39 2.64 -4.92 -3.48
C GLN A 39 2.45 -6.15 -2.59
N ALA A 40 1.70 -7.11 -3.11
CA ALA A 40 1.48 -8.40 -2.46
C ALA A 40 1.47 -9.53 -3.51
N SER A 41 1.68 -10.77 -3.08
CA SER A 41 1.48 -11.96 -3.91
C SER A 41 0.07 -12.49 -3.73
N ALA A 42 -0.65 -12.75 -4.83
CA ALA A 42 -1.93 -13.44 -4.75
C ALA A 42 -1.73 -14.90 -4.32
N ARG A 43 -2.38 -15.34 -3.26
CA ARG A 43 -2.35 -16.74 -2.80
C ARG A 43 -3.34 -17.63 -3.54
N ILE A 44 -4.36 -17.04 -4.12
CA ILE A 44 -5.41 -17.70 -4.89
C ILE A 44 -5.62 -16.98 -6.22
N ALA A 45 -6.24 -17.67 -7.18
CA ALA A 45 -6.69 -17.04 -8.42
C ALA A 45 -7.85 -16.07 -8.14
N LEU A 46 -7.80 -14.86 -8.72
CA LEU A 46 -8.81 -13.84 -8.54
C LEU A 46 -9.53 -13.54 -9.86
N PRO A 47 -10.88 -13.41 -9.84
CA PRO A 47 -11.67 -13.16 -11.04
C PRO A 47 -11.59 -11.71 -11.51
N PHE A 48 -11.89 -11.50 -12.80
CA PHE A 48 -12.32 -10.19 -13.26
C PHE A 48 -13.69 -9.85 -12.63
N GLY A 49 -13.94 -8.58 -12.48
CA GLY A 49 -15.28 -8.12 -12.13
C GLY A 49 -15.34 -7.23 -10.92
N ALA A 50 -16.53 -6.64 -10.79
CA ALA A 50 -16.80 -5.62 -9.82
C ALA A 50 -17.20 -6.17 -8.47
N ASP A 51 -17.67 -7.42 -8.41
CA ASP A 51 -18.25 -7.99 -7.20
C ASP A 51 -17.16 -8.42 -6.21
N GLY A 52 -15.97 -8.78 -6.75
CA GLY A 52 -14.80 -9.10 -5.93
C GLY A 52 -14.91 -10.44 -5.20
N VAL A 53 -13.78 -10.85 -4.63
CA VAL A 53 -13.69 -12.03 -3.76
C VAL A 53 -14.17 -11.66 -2.37
N GLU A 54 -15.16 -12.39 -1.84
CA GLU A 54 -15.64 -12.19 -0.48
C GLU A 54 -14.77 -12.96 0.51
N LEU A 55 -14.27 -12.24 1.49
CA LEU A 55 -13.45 -12.71 2.61
C LEU A 55 -14.12 -12.27 3.90
N SER A 56 -14.28 -13.17 4.87
CA SER A 56 -14.77 -12.83 6.20
C SER A 56 -13.63 -12.35 7.11
N GLU A 57 -13.96 -11.68 8.21
CA GLU A 57 -13.01 -11.33 9.27
C GLU A 57 -12.38 -12.56 9.95
N THR A 58 -12.98 -13.73 9.81
CA THR A 58 -12.42 -15.01 10.29
C THR A 58 -11.44 -15.66 9.32
N GLY A 59 -11.22 -15.06 8.14
CA GLY A 59 -10.33 -15.58 7.10
C GLY A 59 -11.01 -16.58 6.16
N GLU A 60 -12.32 -16.79 6.25
CA GLU A 60 -13.05 -17.69 5.36
C GLU A 60 -13.36 -17.01 4.03
N ILE A 61 -13.05 -17.71 2.94
CA ILE A 61 -13.32 -17.26 1.56
C ILE A 61 -14.62 -17.93 1.10
N ASN A 62 -15.52 -17.16 0.51
CA ASN A 62 -16.72 -17.70 -0.14
C ASN A 62 -16.33 -18.42 -1.44
N LYS A 63 -15.99 -19.71 -1.31
CA LYS A 63 -15.49 -20.55 -2.42
C LYS A 63 -16.52 -20.73 -3.53
N GLU A 64 -17.79 -20.89 -3.20
CA GLU A 64 -18.86 -21.07 -4.20
C GLU A 64 -18.99 -19.83 -5.09
N LYS A 65 -18.98 -18.65 -4.46
CA LYS A 65 -19.01 -17.38 -5.21
C LYS A 65 -17.75 -17.18 -6.02
N LEU A 66 -16.57 -17.48 -5.47
CA LEU A 66 -15.29 -17.38 -6.15
C LEU A 66 -15.26 -18.24 -7.42
N GLU A 67 -15.65 -19.50 -7.33
CA GLU A 67 -15.72 -20.42 -8.49
C GLU A 67 -16.72 -19.96 -9.54
N LYS A 68 -17.89 -19.49 -9.13
CA LYS A 68 -18.92 -18.93 -10.03
C LYS A 68 -18.39 -17.72 -10.77
N ASP A 69 -17.70 -16.81 -10.07
CA ASP A 69 -17.15 -15.57 -10.65
C ASP A 69 -15.97 -15.87 -11.56
N LEU A 70 -15.10 -16.82 -11.23
CA LEU A 70 -14.02 -17.29 -12.11
C LEU A 70 -14.57 -17.90 -13.40
N LYS A 71 -15.64 -18.71 -13.32
CA LYS A 71 -16.28 -19.31 -14.51
C LYS A 71 -17.00 -18.26 -15.38
N LYS A 72 -17.65 -17.28 -14.74
CA LYS A 72 -18.45 -16.26 -15.43
C LYS A 72 -17.60 -15.15 -16.05
N ASN A 73 -16.65 -14.65 -15.29
CA ASN A 73 -15.89 -13.43 -15.62
C ASN A 73 -14.47 -13.73 -16.14
N GLY A 74 -13.99 -14.97 -15.95
CA GLY A 74 -12.61 -15.36 -16.23
C GLY A 74 -11.66 -14.93 -15.11
N GLN A 75 -10.42 -15.40 -15.20
CA GLN A 75 -9.35 -15.15 -14.25
C GLN A 75 -8.57 -13.89 -14.63
N SER A 76 -8.45 -12.95 -13.69
CA SER A 76 -7.69 -11.70 -13.83
C SER A 76 -6.26 -11.83 -13.28
N ILE A 77 -6.15 -12.44 -12.12
CA ILE A 77 -4.89 -12.57 -11.38
C ILE A 77 -4.65 -14.04 -11.09
N GLU A 78 -3.48 -14.53 -11.47
CA GLU A 78 -3.05 -15.91 -11.21
C GLU A 78 -2.47 -16.05 -9.81
N THR A 79 -2.56 -17.29 -9.26
CA THR A 79 -1.90 -17.61 -7.99
C THR A 79 -0.38 -17.37 -8.10
N GLY A 80 0.19 -16.70 -7.10
CA GLY A 80 1.60 -16.34 -7.06
C GLY A 80 1.95 -15.04 -7.80
N LYS A 81 1.03 -14.45 -8.57
CA LYS A 81 1.26 -13.19 -9.27
C LYS A 81 1.36 -12.02 -8.27
N VAL A 82 2.30 -11.12 -8.53
CA VAL A 82 2.44 -9.85 -7.82
C VAL A 82 1.35 -8.90 -8.27
N VAL A 83 0.66 -8.30 -7.31
CA VAL A 83 -0.40 -7.30 -7.52
C VAL A 83 -0.12 -6.07 -6.68
N THR A 84 -0.64 -4.94 -7.11
CA THR A 84 -0.54 -3.67 -6.38
C THR A 84 -1.90 -3.28 -5.85
N VAL A 85 -1.98 -2.87 -4.57
CA VAL A 85 -3.20 -2.28 -4.02
C VAL A 85 -3.36 -0.87 -4.60
N THR A 86 -4.46 -0.66 -5.34
CA THR A 86 -4.68 0.61 -6.06
C THR A 86 -5.71 1.51 -5.41
N ASP A 87 -6.67 0.94 -4.69
CA ASP A 87 -7.68 1.71 -3.95
C ASP A 87 -8.22 0.92 -2.76
N ILE A 88 -8.71 1.64 -1.72
CA ILE A 88 -9.35 1.05 -0.52
C ILE A 88 -10.59 1.86 -0.18
N GLY A 89 -11.75 1.21 -0.24
CA GLY A 89 -13.04 1.75 0.17
C GLY A 89 -13.46 1.25 1.55
N PHE A 90 -14.04 2.12 2.36
CA PHE A 90 -14.53 1.79 3.70
C PHE A 90 -16.03 2.02 3.78
N ASP A 91 -16.77 0.98 4.08
CA ASP A 91 -18.19 1.01 4.44
C ASP A 91 -18.37 0.62 5.92
N ASP A 92 -19.60 0.63 6.41
CA ASP A 92 -19.89 0.36 7.83
C ASP A 92 -19.42 -1.03 8.29
N ASN A 93 -19.61 -2.05 7.46
CA ASN A 93 -19.33 -3.45 7.80
C ASN A 93 -18.44 -4.17 6.78
N LYS A 94 -17.82 -3.44 5.86
CA LYS A 94 -16.91 -4.02 4.88
C LYS A 94 -15.80 -3.04 4.46
N ILE A 95 -14.69 -3.63 4.02
CA ILE A 95 -13.60 -2.91 3.37
C ILE A 95 -13.44 -3.49 1.97
N GLU A 96 -13.45 -2.65 0.97
CA GLU A 96 -13.21 -3.02 -0.43
C GLU A 96 -11.77 -2.66 -0.81
N ILE A 97 -11.00 -3.63 -1.28
CA ILE A 97 -9.62 -3.46 -1.70
C ILE A 97 -9.53 -3.71 -3.21
N GLU A 98 -9.14 -2.71 -3.98
CA GLU A 98 -8.93 -2.83 -5.41
C GLU A 98 -7.46 -3.18 -5.73
N LEU A 99 -7.26 -4.15 -6.61
CA LEU A 99 -5.96 -4.66 -7.04
C LEU A 99 -5.77 -4.38 -8.53
N ASP A 100 -4.61 -3.83 -8.91
CA ASP A 100 -4.22 -3.52 -10.30
C ASP A 100 -5.27 -2.72 -11.08
N GLY A 101 -5.93 -1.75 -10.41
CA GLY A 101 -6.94 -0.87 -11.01
C GLY A 101 -8.38 -1.36 -10.84
N GLY A 102 -8.60 -2.46 -10.11
CA GLY A 102 -9.92 -2.97 -9.78
C GLY A 102 -10.68 -3.62 -10.93
N GLY A 103 -11.82 -4.21 -10.59
CA GLY A 103 -12.62 -4.97 -11.56
C GLY A 103 -13.59 -4.16 -12.41
N LYS A 104 -13.63 -2.82 -12.31
CA LYS A 104 -14.50 -1.92 -13.08
C LYS A 104 -13.69 -0.86 -13.82
N ASN A 105 -14.17 -0.45 -15.00
CA ASN A 105 -13.76 0.79 -15.68
C ASN A 105 -14.21 2.02 -14.85
N LYS A 106 -13.72 2.18 -13.66
CA LYS A 106 -13.82 3.44 -12.91
C LYS A 106 -12.68 4.34 -13.37
N LYS A 107 -13.03 5.58 -13.76
CA LYS A 107 -12.03 6.64 -13.96
C LYS A 107 -11.16 6.69 -12.72
N SER A 108 -9.86 6.46 -12.88
CA SER A 108 -8.88 6.55 -11.80
C SER A 108 -8.99 7.90 -11.09
N PHE A 109 -8.69 7.97 -9.81
CA PHE A 109 -8.58 9.25 -9.09
C PHE A 109 -7.61 10.21 -9.81
N LEU A 110 -6.57 9.65 -10.46
CA LEU A 110 -5.62 10.42 -11.28
C LEU A 110 -6.28 11.04 -12.52
N ASP A 111 -7.33 10.44 -13.07
CA ASP A 111 -8.10 11.01 -14.19
C ASP A 111 -8.98 12.19 -13.74
N LYS A 112 -9.17 12.37 -12.43
CA LYS A 112 -9.89 13.51 -11.84
C LYS A 112 -8.97 14.68 -11.53
N ILE A 113 -7.66 14.51 -11.57
CA ILE A 113 -6.70 15.60 -11.41
C ILE A 113 -6.57 16.30 -12.77
N GLN A 114 -7.38 17.31 -12.96
CA GLN A 114 -7.21 18.26 -14.07
C GLN A 114 -5.99 19.12 -13.75
N VAL A 115 -4.85 18.80 -14.38
CA VAL A 115 -3.70 19.71 -14.38
C VAL A 115 -4.05 20.85 -15.32
N GLY A 116 -4.53 21.94 -14.74
CA GLY A 116 -4.73 23.20 -15.44
C GLY A 116 -3.37 23.80 -15.79
N VAL A 117 -2.85 23.49 -16.99
CA VAL A 117 -1.80 24.32 -17.61
C VAL A 117 -2.51 25.52 -18.19
N GLY A 118 -2.42 26.66 -17.48
CA GLY A 118 -3.03 27.90 -17.93
C GLY A 118 -2.46 28.38 -19.26
N VAL A 119 -3.29 28.48 -20.24
CA VAL A 119 -3.53 29.57 -21.19
C VAL A 119 -4.68 29.11 -22.12
N GLY A 120 -5.82 29.80 -22.02
CA GLY A 120 -6.92 29.67 -22.96
C GLY A 120 -7.91 28.55 -22.65
N ASN A 121 -9.09 28.92 -22.34
CA ASN A 121 -10.38 28.31 -22.03
C ASN A 121 -10.76 27.00 -22.78
N ARG A 122 -9.83 26.01 -22.87
CA ARG A 122 -10.09 24.65 -23.35
C ARG A 122 -9.30 23.65 -22.51
N THR A 123 -9.96 23.09 -21.52
CA THR A 123 -9.47 21.89 -20.81
C THR A 123 -9.69 20.69 -21.71
N THR A 124 -8.66 20.17 -22.30
CA THR A 124 -8.67 18.83 -22.92
C THR A 124 -8.40 17.81 -21.83
N PRO A 125 -9.29 16.84 -21.59
CA PRO A 125 -8.99 15.72 -20.71
C PRO A 125 -7.85 14.92 -21.36
N VAL A 126 -6.73 14.76 -20.67
CA VAL A 126 -5.64 13.86 -21.09
C VAL A 126 -6.00 12.42 -20.69
N GLY A 127 -7.15 11.97 -21.08
CA GLY A 127 -7.60 10.60 -20.96
C GLY A 127 -8.05 10.15 -22.33
N ARG A 128 -7.34 9.24 -22.96
CA ARG A 128 -7.86 8.55 -24.14
C ARG A 128 -9.16 7.86 -23.74
N ASP A 129 -10.26 8.26 -24.37
CA ASP A 129 -11.52 7.51 -24.40
C ASP A 129 -11.29 6.17 -25.12
N ASP A 130 -10.56 5.27 -24.48
CA ASP A 130 -10.47 3.90 -24.95
C ASP A 130 -11.58 3.10 -24.28
N LYS A 131 -12.77 3.14 -24.89
CA LYS A 131 -13.96 2.37 -24.50
C LYS A 131 -13.75 0.86 -24.57
N THR A 132 -12.54 0.41 -24.89
CA THR A 132 -12.14 -0.99 -25.05
C THR A 132 -11.16 -1.49 -23.99
N GLN A 133 -10.73 -0.68 -23.02
CA GLN A 133 -9.92 -1.21 -21.93
C GLN A 133 -10.81 -2.12 -21.07
N LYS A 134 -10.70 -3.43 -21.34
CA LYS A 134 -11.22 -4.46 -20.42
C LYS A 134 -10.69 -4.17 -19.03
N ALA A 135 -11.58 -4.21 -18.05
CA ALA A 135 -11.21 -4.08 -16.64
C ALA A 135 -9.99 -4.95 -16.37
N LYS A 136 -8.89 -4.33 -15.95
CA LYS A 136 -7.67 -5.02 -15.54
C LYS A 136 -7.69 -5.03 -14.02
N GLY A 137 -7.33 -6.17 -13.42
CA GLY A 137 -7.28 -6.28 -11.96
C GLY A 137 -8.50 -6.97 -11.34
N SER A 138 -8.55 -6.98 -10.03
CA SER A 138 -9.58 -7.65 -9.24
C SER A 138 -9.92 -6.82 -8.00
N LYS A 139 -10.90 -7.30 -7.22
CA LYS A 139 -11.30 -6.69 -5.96
C LYS A 139 -11.46 -7.75 -4.88
N ILE A 140 -11.11 -7.40 -3.64
CA ILE A 140 -11.39 -8.17 -2.44
C ILE A 140 -12.40 -7.38 -1.61
N VAL A 141 -13.42 -8.05 -1.08
CA VAL A 141 -14.41 -7.49 -0.16
C VAL A 141 -14.28 -8.19 1.17
N LEU A 142 -13.57 -7.55 2.10
CA LEU A 142 -13.46 -8.02 3.48
C LEU A 142 -14.72 -7.62 4.25
N ARG A 143 -15.47 -8.63 4.76
CA ARG A 143 -16.72 -8.43 5.50
C ARG A 143 -16.52 -8.69 6.98
N PHE A 144 -17.11 -7.82 7.77
CA PHE A 144 -17.20 -7.94 9.23
C PHE A 144 -18.63 -8.32 9.63
N GLU A 145 -18.78 -9.14 10.64
CA GLU A 145 -20.11 -9.52 11.15
C GLU A 145 -20.88 -8.32 11.69
N LYS A 146 -20.16 -7.41 12.34
CA LYS A 146 -20.75 -6.19 12.90
C LYS A 146 -20.29 -4.97 12.09
N LYS A 147 -19.47 -4.14 12.68
CA LYS A 147 -18.86 -2.96 12.03
C LYS A 147 -17.37 -3.14 11.95
N VAL A 148 -16.76 -2.44 10.99
CA VAL A 148 -15.31 -2.32 10.93
C VAL A 148 -14.80 -1.76 12.25
N PRO A 149 -13.79 -2.38 12.91
CA PRO A 149 -13.24 -1.91 14.17
C PRO A 149 -12.74 -0.47 14.07
N PRO A 150 -13.02 0.39 15.07
CA PRO A 150 -12.65 1.82 15.00
C PRO A 150 -11.13 2.04 15.04
N ASP A 151 -10.39 1.11 15.61
CA ASP A 151 -8.95 1.10 15.84
C ASP A 151 -8.20 0.15 14.92
N LEU A 152 -8.81 -0.24 13.79
CA LEU A 152 -8.18 -1.12 12.80
C LEU A 152 -6.85 -0.52 12.33
N THR A 153 -5.77 -1.30 12.48
CA THR A 153 -4.42 -0.90 12.04
C THR A 153 -4.08 -1.47 10.65
N PRO A 154 -3.11 -0.90 9.93
CA PRO A 154 -2.63 -1.45 8.66
C PRO A 154 -2.13 -2.90 8.80
N GLU A 155 -1.44 -3.22 9.89
CA GLU A 155 -0.88 -4.55 10.16
C GLU A 155 -1.99 -5.57 10.33
N LEU A 156 -3.02 -5.24 11.13
CA LEU A 156 -4.19 -6.12 11.32
C LEU A 156 -4.95 -6.32 10.00
N LEU A 157 -5.10 -5.26 9.18
CA LEU A 157 -5.74 -5.40 7.87
C LEU A 157 -4.94 -6.34 6.95
N LYS A 158 -3.59 -6.27 6.94
CA LYS A 158 -2.76 -7.22 6.19
C LYS A 158 -2.91 -8.65 6.69
N GLU A 159 -3.03 -8.84 8.00
CA GLU A 159 -3.27 -10.15 8.60
C GLU A 159 -4.63 -10.73 8.16
N LEU A 160 -5.69 -9.93 8.22
CA LEU A 160 -7.02 -10.32 7.75
C LEU A 160 -7.04 -10.65 6.24
N LEU A 161 -6.23 -9.99 5.43
CA LEU A 161 -6.10 -10.26 3.99
C LEU A 161 -5.18 -11.45 3.68
N SER A 162 -4.47 -11.99 4.66
CA SER A 162 -3.46 -13.05 4.47
C SER A 162 -3.97 -14.34 3.79
N PRO A 163 -5.24 -14.75 3.87
CA PRO A 163 -5.73 -15.90 3.11
C PRO A 163 -5.71 -15.68 1.59
N VAL A 164 -5.83 -14.43 1.14
CA VAL A 164 -5.89 -14.06 -0.29
C VAL A 164 -4.60 -13.43 -0.78
N LEU A 165 -3.95 -12.60 0.06
CA LEU A 165 -2.75 -11.83 -0.29
C LEU A 165 -1.59 -12.12 0.67
N ASP A 166 -0.41 -12.28 0.14
CA ASP A 166 0.83 -12.40 0.89
C ASP A 166 1.66 -11.11 0.74
N PHE A 167 1.62 -10.25 1.74
CA PHE A 167 2.40 -9.03 1.77
C PHE A 167 3.87 -9.24 2.15
N ASN A 168 4.21 -10.41 2.73
CA ASN A 168 5.56 -10.68 3.21
C ASN A 168 6.51 -11.10 2.08
N LYS A 169 5.99 -11.78 1.04
CA LYS A 169 6.80 -12.23 -0.10
C LYS A 169 7.38 -11.09 -0.94
N HIS A 170 6.79 -9.90 -0.87
CA HIS A 170 7.15 -8.75 -1.70
C HIS A 170 7.53 -7.51 -0.90
N ASN A 171 7.95 -7.69 0.34
CA ASN A 171 8.69 -6.65 1.02
C ASN A 171 10.07 -6.58 0.33
N PHE A 172 10.13 -5.94 -0.85
CA PHE A 172 11.36 -5.82 -1.66
C PHE A 172 12.53 -5.28 -0.85
N LEU A 173 12.23 -4.49 0.18
CA LEU A 173 13.25 -4.02 1.12
C LEU A 173 13.80 -5.17 1.97
N LYS A 174 12.96 -6.11 2.45
CA LYS A 174 13.45 -7.28 3.21
C LYS A 174 14.09 -8.32 2.30
N THR A 175 13.44 -8.70 1.19
CA THR A 175 13.99 -9.68 0.25
C THR A 175 15.23 -9.11 -0.46
N GLY A 176 15.23 -7.81 -0.76
CA GLY A 176 16.39 -7.14 -1.33
C GLY A 176 17.56 -7.05 -0.33
N ILE A 177 17.29 -6.73 0.94
CA ILE A 177 18.33 -6.66 1.97
C ILE A 177 18.86 -8.06 2.31
N ASP A 178 17.98 -9.06 2.47
CA ASP A 178 18.38 -10.42 2.83
C ASP A 178 19.17 -11.13 1.71
N ALA A 179 19.00 -10.70 0.46
CA ALA A 179 19.79 -11.19 -0.68
C ALA A 179 21.16 -10.50 -0.82
N LEU A 180 21.41 -9.42 -0.08
CA LEU A 180 22.70 -8.73 -0.09
C LEU A 180 23.75 -9.48 0.73
N PRO A 181 25.04 -9.30 0.44
CA PRO A 181 26.12 -9.71 1.32
C PRO A 181 25.91 -9.13 2.74
N PRO A 182 26.27 -9.87 3.81
CA PRO A 182 26.03 -9.44 5.20
C PRO A 182 26.54 -8.03 5.52
N GLU A 183 27.70 -7.65 4.96
CA GLU A 183 28.30 -6.32 5.10
C GLU A 183 27.42 -5.19 4.52
N PHE A 184 26.69 -5.47 3.42
CA PHE A 184 25.77 -4.50 2.81
C PHE A 184 24.44 -4.47 3.54
N GLN A 185 23.98 -5.60 4.10
CA GLN A 185 22.80 -5.61 4.96
C GLN A 185 22.97 -4.72 6.18
N GLU A 186 24.13 -4.80 6.84
CA GLU A 186 24.46 -3.95 8.00
C GLU A 186 24.52 -2.48 7.60
N ALA A 187 25.16 -2.15 6.48
CA ALA A 187 25.27 -0.79 6.00
C ALA A 187 23.90 -0.19 5.63
N VAL A 188 23.01 -0.97 4.99
CA VAL A 188 21.63 -0.53 4.70
C VAL A 188 20.86 -0.24 6.00
N LYS A 189 20.99 -1.09 7.03
CA LYS A 189 20.39 -0.87 8.34
C LYS A 189 20.95 0.36 9.05
N ALA A 190 22.25 0.61 8.90
CA ALA A 190 22.95 1.79 9.46
C ALA A 190 22.69 3.06 8.64
N LYS A 191 22.03 2.98 7.48
CA LYS A 191 21.84 4.09 6.52
C LYS A 191 23.16 4.64 6.01
N GLU A 192 24.08 3.78 5.63
CA GLU A 192 25.40 4.10 5.13
C GLU A 192 25.61 3.52 3.75
N ALA A 193 26.28 4.26 2.87
CA ALA A 193 26.81 3.70 1.64
C ALA A 193 28.19 3.06 1.88
N ARG A 194 28.50 1.97 1.15
CA ARG A 194 29.80 1.32 1.16
C ARG A 194 30.31 1.14 -0.26
N ILE A 195 31.62 1.15 -0.42
CA ILE A 195 32.29 0.82 -1.68
C ILE A 195 31.90 -0.58 -2.11
N GLY A 196 31.64 -0.79 -3.40
CA GLY A 196 31.17 -2.06 -3.93
C GLY A 196 29.65 -2.21 -4.01
N MET A 197 28.86 -1.35 -3.35
CA MET A 197 27.41 -1.33 -3.49
C MET A 197 27.00 -0.93 -4.91
N ASP A 198 25.93 -1.53 -5.42
CA ASP A 198 25.27 -1.06 -6.63
C ASP A 198 24.32 0.11 -6.34
N ARG A 199 23.81 0.75 -7.41
CA ARG A 199 22.88 1.89 -7.27
C ARG A 199 21.63 1.57 -6.50
N SER A 200 21.07 0.37 -6.67
CA SER A 200 19.86 -0.07 -5.96
C SER A 200 20.12 -0.22 -4.47
N THR A 201 21.24 -0.79 -4.10
CA THR A 201 21.65 -0.96 -2.69
C THR A 201 21.90 0.41 -2.02
N VAL A 202 22.52 1.36 -2.72
CA VAL A 202 22.69 2.72 -2.20
C VAL A 202 21.35 3.43 -2.02
N ILE A 203 20.39 3.24 -2.93
CA ILE A 203 19.02 3.78 -2.75
C ILE A 203 18.33 3.13 -1.54
N MET A 204 18.54 1.84 -1.30
CA MET A 204 18.00 1.18 -0.10
C MET A 204 18.59 1.75 1.19
N ALA A 205 19.89 2.10 1.19
CA ALA A 205 20.59 2.64 2.35
C ALA A 205 20.27 4.12 2.61
N LEU A 206 20.45 4.97 1.60
CA LEU A 206 20.41 6.42 1.73
C LEU A 206 19.16 7.08 1.16
N GLY A 207 18.33 6.33 0.40
CA GLY A 207 17.23 6.90 -0.36
C GLY A 207 17.68 7.49 -1.71
N ARG A 208 16.80 8.31 -2.32
CA ARG A 208 17.14 9.00 -3.57
C ARG A 208 18.09 10.16 -3.30
N PRO A 209 19.14 10.35 -4.14
CA PRO A 209 20.04 11.49 -3.99
C PRO A 209 19.32 12.80 -4.32
N ASP A 210 19.77 13.88 -3.68
CA ASP A 210 19.27 15.23 -3.94
C ASP A 210 19.73 15.74 -5.31
N LYS A 211 20.96 15.37 -5.72
CA LYS A 211 21.53 15.75 -7.00
C LYS A 211 22.39 14.64 -7.59
N LYS A 212 22.45 14.58 -8.92
CA LYS A 212 23.32 13.67 -9.68
C LYS A 212 24.17 14.49 -10.64
N VAL A 213 25.46 14.23 -10.68
CA VAL A 213 26.42 14.87 -11.60
C VAL A 213 27.17 13.76 -12.33
N ARG A 214 27.23 13.84 -13.65
CA ARG A 214 28.01 12.93 -14.49
C ARG A 214 29.22 13.64 -15.04
N GLU A 215 30.36 12.97 -14.96
CA GLU A 215 31.62 13.47 -15.51
C GLU A 215 32.28 12.34 -16.30
N LYS A 216 33.01 12.75 -17.36
CA LYS A 216 33.81 11.82 -18.14
C LYS A 216 35.25 12.31 -18.11
N VAL A 217 36.10 11.58 -17.40
CA VAL A 217 37.53 11.89 -17.26
C VAL A 217 38.33 10.71 -17.83
N ASP A 218 39.23 11.00 -18.76
CA ASP A 218 40.14 10.02 -19.41
C ASP A 218 39.38 8.79 -20.02
N GLY A 219 38.19 9.04 -20.55
CA GLY A 219 37.36 8.00 -21.16
C GLY A 219 36.50 7.20 -20.17
N VAL A 220 36.70 7.37 -18.88
CA VAL A 220 35.88 6.74 -17.81
C VAL A 220 34.72 7.65 -17.45
N GLU A 221 33.52 7.12 -17.55
CA GLU A 221 32.30 7.84 -17.13
C GLU A 221 31.99 7.53 -15.66
N THR A 222 31.97 8.58 -14.84
CA THR A 222 31.60 8.53 -13.43
C THR A 222 30.35 9.32 -13.16
N GLU A 223 29.55 8.88 -12.18
CA GLU A 223 28.35 9.57 -11.72
C GLU A 223 28.44 9.79 -10.21
N ASP A 224 28.46 11.06 -9.79
CA ASP A 224 28.41 11.45 -8.37
C ASP A 224 26.98 11.66 -7.92
N TRP A 225 26.54 10.91 -6.92
CA TRP A 225 25.30 11.14 -6.20
C TRP A 225 25.57 11.95 -4.96
N ILE A 226 24.84 13.07 -4.81
CA ILE A 226 25.04 14.05 -3.76
C ILE A 226 23.85 13.99 -2.82
N TYR A 227 24.13 13.82 -1.53
CA TYR A 227 23.18 13.81 -0.45
C TYR A 227 23.46 14.97 0.51
N PHE A 228 22.42 15.79 0.79
CA PHE A 228 22.51 16.87 1.75
C PHE A 228 21.95 16.42 3.08
N GLU A 229 22.81 16.27 4.07
CA GLU A 229 22.37 15.98 5.44
C GLU A 229 22.01 17.29 6.18
N ARG A 230 21.03 17.20 7.09
CA ARG A 230 20.69 18.33 7.95
C ARG A 230 21.92 18.71 8.80
N GLY A 231 22.43 19.93 8.67
CA GLY A 231 23.56 20.44 9.42
C GLY A 231 24.83 20.71 8.59
N LEU A 232 24.68 20.99 7.30
CA LEU A 232 25.76 21.37 6.37
C LEU A 232 26.73 20.23 5.98
N ARG A 233 26.43 19.00 6.27
CA ARG A 233 27.22 17.87 5.77
C ARG A 233 26.73 17.48 4.39
N VAL A 234 27.66 17.27 3.48
CA VAL A 234 27.40 16.84 2.11
C VAL A 234 28.15 15.54 1.86
N GLN A 235 27.40 14.51 1.48
CA GLN A 235 27.99 13.22 1.11
C GLN A 235 27.94 13.04 -0.40
N PHE A 236 29.09 12.66 -0.98
CA PHE A 236 29.23 12.29 -2.38
C PHE A 236 29.47 10.79 -2.49
N VAL A 237 28.67 10.12 -3.26
CA VAL A 237 28.81 8.70 -3.60
C VAL A 237 29.10 8.60 -5.09
N THR A 238 30.34 8.26 -5.45
CA THR A 238 30.83 8.19 -6.83
C THR A 238 30.64 6.78 -7.37
N PHE A 239 29.95 6.66 -8.48
CA PHE A 239 29.76 5.43 -9.22
C PHE A 239 30.64 5.40 -10.48
N GLU A 240 31.24 4.24 -10.75
CA GLU A 240 31.79 3.87 -12.02
C GLU A 240 30.96 2.71 -12.57
N SER A 241 30.39 2.87 -13.76
CA SER A 241 29.38 1.96 -14.32
C SER A 241 28.15 1.83 -13.39
N ASN A 242 28.07 0.83 -12.57
CA ASN A 242 26.95 0.58 -11.64
C ASN A 242 27.39 0.38 -10.18
N VAL A 243 28.66 0.54 -9.87
CA VAL A 243 29.25 0.20 -8.57
C VAL A 243 29.85 1.43 -7.91
N VAL A 244 29.70 1.57 -6.60
CA VAL A 244 30.33 2.62 -5.79
C VAL A 244 31.83 2.39 -5.73
N VAL A 245 32.60 3.35 -6.23
CA VAL A 245 34.08 3.31 -6.21
C VAL A 245 34.67 4.28 -5.21
N ARG A 246 33.91 5.30 -4.78
CA ARG A 246 34.39 6.31 -3.85
C ARG A 246 33.26 6.96 -3.07
N ILE A 247 33.53 7.27 -1.79
CA ILE A 247 32.62 8.02 -0.91
C ILE A 247 33.42 9.15 -0.27
N ARG A 248 32.85 10.36 -0.27
CA ARG A 248 33.44 11.56 0.36
C ARG A 248 32.38 12.26 1.19
N GLN A 249 32.76 12.76 2.36
CA GLN A 249 31.91 13.57 3.24
C GLN A 249 32.64 14.89 3.55
N TYR A 250 31.90 15.99 3.54
CA TYR A 250 32.38 17.34 3.82
C TYR A 250 31.49 18.01 4.86
#